data_aaab91596d982f8dcef2612231b8efdb
#
_entry.id   aaab91596d982f8dcef2612231b8efdb
#
_cell.length_a   1.000
_cell.length_b   1.000
_cell.length_c   1.000
_cell.angle_alpha   90.00
_cell.angle_beta   90.00
_cell.angle_gamma   90.00
#
_symmetry.space_group_name_H-M   'P 1'
#
loop_
_entity.id
_entity.type
_entity.pdbx_description
1 polymer ?
#
loop_
_entity_poly.entity_id
_entity_poly.type
_entity_poly.pdbx_seq_one_letter_code
_entity_poly.pdbx_strand_id
1 'polypeptide(L)'
;MGIRKKLKKKICEYLLKKEIFTSTKTDVNKILSFLNMVRPSPLDIENIRVGGDNDGGYVVPNDFQGIKYCFSPGVGSISKFENDLTKKKIKCFLADYSVNPKFENNLIDFDKKFIGASSYENYLNLNDWIEKKLDGESNNDLMLQMDIEGDEYEVINSLNDKTLKKFRIILIEFHQLHYLFDNFMFKQIDKAFKKIMKLFHCTHIHPNNSVDFIFEDKNIIIPPLLEFSFLRKDRGNIIDKNLS
;
A
#
# COMPACT_ATOMS: atom_id res chain seq x y z
N MET A 1 35.77 -24.20 -8.16
CA MET A 1 35.03 -22.91 -7.93
C MET A 1 35.73 -21.84 -8.74
N GLY A 2 35.07 -21.26 -9.78
CA GLY A 2 35.73 -20.41 -10.77
C GLY A 2 36.26 -19.07 -10.19
N ILE A 3 37.26 -18.49 -10.81
CA ILE A 3 37.93 -17.23 -10.41
C ILE A 3 36.93 -16.10 -10.16
N ARG A 4 35.90 -16.00 -11.01
CA ARG A 4 34.79 -14.99 -10.85
C ARG A 4 34.05 -15.11 -9.51
N LYS A 5 33.78 -16.35 -9.04
CA LYS A 5 33.11 -16.57 -7.73
C LYS A 5 34.00 -16.15 -6.55
N LYS A 6 35.31 -16.42 -6.63
CA LYS A 6 36.28 -16.01 -5.60
C LYS A 6 36.42 -14.48 -5.52
N LEU A 7 36.47 -13.82 -6.69
CA LEU A 7 36.55 -12.35 -6.74
C LEU A 7 35.30 -11.71 -6.20
N LYS A 8 34.10 -12.17 -6.62
CA LYS A 8 32.82 -11.67 -6.08
C LYS A 8 32.75 -11.81 -4.56
N LYS A 9 33.17 -12.96 -4.01
CA LYS A 9 33.20 -13.18 -2.55
C LYS A 9 34.07 -12.14 -1.85
N LYS A 10 35.31 -11.91 -2.33
CA LYS A 10 36.24 -10.92 -1.75
C LYS A 10 35.68 -9.50 -1.79
N ILE A 11 35.00 -9.12 -2.88
CA ILE A 11 34.36 -7.81 -3.01
C ILE A 11 33.22 -7.68 -1.97
N CYS A 12 32.35 -8.70 -1.87
CA CYS A 12 31.27 -8.68 -0.87
C CYS A 12 31.81 -8.60 0.57
N GLU A 13 32.87 -9.37 0.90
CA GLU A 13 33.54 -9.34 2.21
C GLU A 13 34.17 -7.96 2.51
N TYR A 14 34.76 -7.31 1.49
CA TYR A 14 35.30 -5.95 1.65
C TYR A 14 34.19 -4.92 1.89
N LEU A 15 33.09 -4.98 1.10
CA LEU A 15 31.94 -4.07 1.27
C LEU A 15 31.27 -4.27 2.62
N LEU A 16 31.12 -5.52 3.08
CA LEU A 16 30.54 -5.82 4.39
C LEU A 16 31.38 -5.25 5.53
N LYS A 17 32.72 -5.24 5.42
CA LYS A 17 33.62 -4.54 6.38
C LYS A 17 33.47 -3.02 6.37
N LYS A 18 32.85 -2.45 5.34
CA LYS A 18 32.47 -1.04 5.21
C LYS A 18 31.00 -0.79 5.53
N GLU A 19 30.35 -1.76 6.20
CA GLU A 19 28.92 -1.72 6.57
C GLU A 19 27.98 -1.65 5.36
N ILE A 20 28.46 -2.05 4.17
CA ILE A 20 27.67 -2.09 2.94
C ILE A 20 27.29 -3.55 2.65
N PHE A 21 26.01 -3.86 2.79
CA PHE A 21 25.48 -5.16 2.37
C PHE A 21 25.19 -5.15 0.87
N THR A 22 25.43 -6.30 0.21
CA THR A 22 25.17 -6.46 -1.23
C THR A 22 24.23 -7.62 -1.48
N SER A 23 23.26 -7.41 -2.33
CA SER A 23 22.32 -8.42 -2.79
C SER A 23 22.50 -8.73 -4.27
N THR A 24 21.75 -9.70 -4.76
CA THR A 24 21.67 -9.99 -6.18
C THR A 24 20.56 -9.17 -6.81
N LYS A 25 20.84 -8.67 -8.02
CA LYS A 25 19.89 -7.87 -8.78
C LYS A 25 18.73 -8.74 -9.31
N THR A 26 17.54 -8.18 -9.32
CA THR A 26 16.37 -8.79 -9.94
C THR A 26 16.54 -8.86 -11.46
N ASP A 27 16.07 -9.94 -12.07
CA ASP A 27 15.97 -10.06 -13.51
C ASP A 27 15.01 -9.02 -14.09
N VAL A 28 15.43 -8.33 -15.15
CA VAL A 28 14.66 -7.23 -15.74
C VAL A 28 13.28 -7.65 -16.23
N ASN A 29 13.15 -8.87 -16.77
CA ASN A 29 11.86 -9.37 -17.27
C ASN A 29 10.85 -9.59 -16.13
N LYS A 30 11.35 -9.92 -14.92
CA LYS A 30 10.48 -10.02 -13.73
C LYS A 30 9.95 -8.64 -13.34
N ILE A 31 10.81 -7.61 -13.37
CA ILE A 31 10.40 -6.24 -13.08
C ILE A 31 9.37 -5.75 -14.12
N LEU A 32 9.63 -5.97 -15.40
CA LEU A 32 8.69 -5.62 -16.47
C LEU A 32 7.35 -6.35 -16.33
N SER A 33 7.38 -7.65 -15.97
CA SER A 33 6.17 -8.43 -15.71
C SER A 33 5.38 -7.87 -14.51
N PHE A 34 6.10 -7.47 -13.45
CA PHE A 34 5.47 -6.81 -12.29
C PHE A 34 4.82 -5.49 -12.68
N LEU A 35 5.54 -4.61 -13.37
CA LEU A 35 5.02 -3.30 -13.81
C LEU A 35 3.79 -3.45 -14.72
N ASN A 36 3.79 -4.47 -15.59
CA ASN A 36 2.62 -4.80 -16.41
C ASN A 36 1.43 -5.27 -15.56
N MET A 37 1.68 -6.08 -14.54
CA MET A 37 0.62 -6.59 -13.65
C MET A 37 -0.09 -5.48 -12.89
N VAL A 38 0.65 -4.46 -12.43
CA VAL A 38 0.10 -3.36 -11.61
C VAL A 38 -0.42 -2.20 -12.45
N ARG A 39 -0.37 -2.28 -13.77
CA ARG A 39 -0.85 -1.20 -14.67
C ARG A 39 -2.30 -0.85 -14.36
N PRO A 40 -2.65 0.44 -14.21
CA PRO A 40 -4.02 0.86 -13.97
C PRO A 40 -4.96 0.36 -15.07
N SER A 41 -6.07 -0.28 -14.64
CA SER A 41 -7.13 -0.75 -15.53
C SER A 41 -8.12 0.38 -15.80
N PRO A 42 -8.52 0.62 -17.06
CA PRO A 42 -9.61 1.54 -17.36
C PRO A 42 -10.93 0.89 -16.92
N LEU A 43 -11.59 1.50 -15.94
CA LEU A 43 -12.88 1.04 -15.43
C LEU A 43 -14.00 2.01 -15.79
N ASP A 44 -15.25 1.53 -15.75
CA ASP A 44 -16.47 2.32 -15.89
C ASP A 44 -16.79 3.17 -14.64
N ILE A 45 -15.89 3.20 -13.67
CA ILE A 45 -15.94 4.01 -12.45
C ILE A 45 -14.85 5.07 -12.53
N GLU A 46 -15.24 6.34 -12.43
CA GLU A 46 -14.29 7.44 -12.39
C GLU A 46 -13.50 7.47 -11.08
N ASN A 47 -12.29 8.01 -11.12
CA ASN A 47 -11.52 8.33 -9.93
C ASN A 47 -11.78 9.80 -9.53
N ILE A 48 -11.91 10.06 -8.25
CA ILE A 48 -12.01 11.41 -7.67
C ILE A 48 -10.91 11.63 -6.64
N ARG A 49 -10.54 12.89 -6.40
CA ARG A 49 -9.60 13.23 -5.35
C ARG A 49 -10.32 13.47 -4.02
N VAL A 50 -9.80 12.93 -2.93
CA VAL A 50 -10.31 13.03 -1.56
C VAL A 50 -9.15 13.40 -0.64
N GLY A 51 -9.35 14.31 0.32
CA GLY A 51 -8.33 14.74 1.28
C GLY A 51 -7.57 16.03 0.89
N GLY A 52 -7.95 16.67 -0.23
CA GLY A 52 -7.35 17.92 -0.70
C GLY A 52 -6.22 17.71 -1.72
N ASP A 53 -5.55 18.81 -2.11
CA ASP A 53 -4.62 18.83 -3.25
C ASP A 53 -3.16 18.55 -2.88
N ASN A 54 -2.85 18.52 -1.59
CA ASN A 54 -1.51 18.29 -1.08
C ASN A 54 -1.35 16.86 -0.55
N ASP A 55 -0.22 16.61 0.09
CA ASP A 55 0.05 15.39 0.84
C ASP A 55 -1.11 14.98 1.77
N GLY A 56 -1.40 13.68 1.86
CA GLY A 56 -2.57 13.14 2.54
C GLY A 56 -3.88 13.23 1.75
N GLY A 57 -3.85 13.62 0.46
CA GLY A 57 -4.97 13.54 -0.47
C GLY A 57 -4.77 12.42 -1.50
N TYR A 58 -5.74 11.54 -1.64
CA TYR A 58 -5.67 10.35 -2.50
C TYR A 58 -6.63 10.42 -3.68
N VAL A 59 -6.24 9.81 -4.79
CA VAL A 59 -7.12 9.58 -5.95
C VAL A 59 -7.85 8.26 -5.74
N VAL A 60 -9.17 8.30 -5.61
CA VAL A 60 -10.02 7.22 -5.11
C VAL A 60 -11.07 6.83 -6.14
N PRO A 61 -11.32 5.54 -6.41
CA PRO A 61 -12.49 5.12 -7.18
C PRO A 61 -13.79 5.63 -6.52
N ASN A 62 -14.65 6.31 -7.27
CA ASN A 62 -15.87 6.93 -6.76
C ASN A 62 -17.00 5.90 -6.51
N ASP A 63 -16.73 4.90 -5.67
CA ASP A 63 -17.68 3.85 -5.30
C ASP A 63 -17.89 3.78 -3.78
N PHE A 64 -18.34 4.88 -3.17
CA PHE A 64 -18.52 5.01 -1.71
C PHE A 64 -19.86 4.51 -1.19
N GLN A 65 -20.88 4.37 -2.05
CA GLN A 65 -22.23 4.01 -1.62
C GLN A 65 -22.24 2.68 -0.86
N GLY A 66 -22.69 2.70 0.40
CA GLY A 66 -22.76 1.53 1.26
C GLY A 66 -21.50 1.23 2.06
N ILE A 67 -20.37 1.89 1.80
CA ILE A 67 -19.20 1.82 2.68
C ILE A 67 -19.52 2.53 3.99
N LYS A 68 -19.37 1.83 5.11
CA LYS A 68 -19.62 2.39 6.46
C LYS A 68 -18.32 2.70 7.20
N TYR A 69 -17.24 1.98 6.91
CA TYR A 69 -16.01 2.02 7.69
C TYR A 69 -14.79 2.16 6.80
N CYS A 70 -13.88 3.04 7.21
CA CYS A 70 -12.52 3.16 6.69
C CYS A 70 -11.52 2.83 7.80
N PHE A 71 -10.56 1.98 7.50
CA PHE A 71 -9.39 1.73 8.34
C PHE A 71 -8.21 2.51 7.76
N SER A 72 -7.62 3.38 8.59
CA SER A 72 -6.59 4.34 8.16
C SER A 72 -5.39 4.27 9.12
N PRO A 73 -4.51 3.26 8.99
CA PRO A 73 -3.25 3.21 9.73
C PRO A 73 -2.19 4.12 9.10
N GLY A 74 -1.36 4.74 9.95
CA GLY A 74 -0.32 5.68 9.54
C GLY A 74 -0.89 7.06 9.26
N VAL A 75 -1.48 7.68 10.28
CA VAL A 75 -2.05 9.03 10.15
C VAL A 75 -1.11 10.04 10.77
N GLY A 76 -0.73 11.04 10.00
CA GLY A 76 -0.01 12.19 10.53
C GLY A 76 -0.88 13.07 11.45
N SER A 77 -0.42 14.28 11.70
CA SER A 77 -1.16 15.27 12.50
C SER A 77 -2.38 15.88 11.77
N ILE A 78 -2.50 15.65 10.46
CA ILE A 78 -3.54 16.25 9.60
C ILE A 78 -4.29 15.12 8.89
N SER A 79 -5.56 14.97 9.21
CA SER A 79 -6.45 13.94 8.67
C SER A 79 -7.52 14.54 7.74
N LYS A 80 -7.09 15.22 6.68
CA LYS A 80 -8.03 15.81 5.70
C LYS A 80 -8.83 14.74 4.98
N PHE A 81 -8.17 13.64 4.63
CA PHE A 81 -8.78 12.49 3.96
C PHE A 81 -9.93 11.91 4.80
N GLU A 82 -9.67 11.59 6.05
CA GLU A 82 -10.66 11.01 6.96
C GLU A 82 -11.79 12.01 7.24
N ASN A 83 -11.47 13.30 7.38
CA ASN A 83 -12.49 14.34 7.52
C ASN A 83 -13.44 14.42 6.32
N ASP A 84 -12.95 14.24 5.10
CA ASP A 84 -13.79 14.18 3.90
C ASP A 84 -14.64 12.90 3.85
N LEU A 85 -14.11 11.77 4.33
CA LEU A 85 -14.89 10.53 4.48
C LEU A 85 -16.01 10.67 5.53
N THR A 86 -15.74 11.36 6.65
CA THR A 86 -16.80 11.57 7.66
C THR A 86 -17.94 12.44 7.16
N LYS A 87 -17.70 13.39 6.23
CA LYS A 87 -18.77 14.13 5.53
C LYS A 87 -19.67 13.21 4.70
N LYS A 88 -19.10 12.07 4.22
CA LYS A 88 -19.84 10.99 3.54
C LYS A 88 -20.48 10.00 4.54
N LYS A 89 -20.44 10.27 5.86
CA LYS A 89 -20.92 9.42 6.96
C LYS A 89 -20.17 8.06 7.06
N ILE A 90 -18.92 8.01 6.60
CA ILE A 90 -18.02 6.87 6.78
C ILE A 90 -17.28 7.07 8.10
N LYS A 91 -17.41 6.11 9.03
CA LYS A 91 -16.64 6.12 10.27
C LYS A 91 -15.21 5.67 9.99
N CYS A 92 -14.24 6.43 10.49
CA CYS A 92 -12.82 6.18 10.28
C CYS A 92 -12.18 5.65 11.56
N PHE A 93 -11.54 4.50 11.48
CA PHE A 93 -10.66 3.94 12.51
C PHE A 93 -9.23 4.26 12.13
N LEU A 94 -8.54 5.03 12.97
CA LEU A 94 -7.19 5.50 12.76
C LEU A 94 -6.25 4.82 13.75
N ALA A 95 -5.03 4.55 13.33
CA ALA A 95 -4.01 4.00 14.21
C ALA A 95 -2.63 4.60 13.88
N ASP A 96 -1.98 5.18 14.90
CA ASP A 96 -0.61 5.65 14.82
C ASP A 96 -0.03 5.81 16.24
N TYR A 97 1.14 5.28 16.47
CA TYR A 97 1.79 5.40 17.77
C TYR A 97 2.65 6.67 17.90
N SER A 98 3.08 7.24 16.77
CA SER A 98 4.00 8.40 16.74
C SER A 98 3.33 9.73 17.11
N VAL A 99 2.01 9.84 16.91
CA VAL A 99 1.24 11.10 17.07
C VAL A 99 0.24 11.04 18.22
N ASN A 100 -0.20 12.20 18.70
CA ASN A 100 -1.26 12.35 19.70
C ASN A 100 -2.32 13.34 19.19
N PRO A 101 -3.06 12.97 18.13
CA PRO A 101 -4.06 13.85 17.56
C PRO A 101 -5.25 14.02 18.51
N LYS A 102 -5.93 15.18 18.41
CA LYS A 102 -7.23 15.42 19.05
C LYS A 102 -8.28 15.54 17.96
N PHE A 103 -9.22 14.63 17.97
CA PHE A 103 -10.35 14.65 17.05
C PHE A 103 -11.62 15.07 17.82
N GLU A 104 -12.32 16.08 17.29
CA GLU A 104 -13.63 16.51 17.81
C GLU A 104 -14.79 15.76 17.10
N ASN A 105 -14.48 14.98 16.06
CA ASN A 105 -15.44 14.27 15.23
C ASN A 105 -15.72 12.87 15.80
N ASN A 106 -16.96 12.61 16.18
CA ASN A 106 -17.42 11.33 16.75
C ASN A 106 -17.37 10.14 15.74
N LEU A 107 -17.18 10.42 14.44
CA LEU A 107 -16.97 9.42 13.41
C LEU A 107 -15.48 9.06 13.26
N ILE A 108 -14.58 9.64 14.04
CA ILE A 108 -13.15 9.29 14.08
C ILE A 108 -12.86 8.59 15.40
N ASP A 109 -12.27 7.42 15.32
CA ASP A 109 -11.84 6.61 16.45
C ASP A 109 -10.35 6.32 16.30
N PHE A 110 -9.54 6.68 17.29
CA PHE A 110 -8.08 6.61 17.22
C PHE A 110 -7.50 5.65 18.24
N ASP A 111 -6.65 4.74 17.77
CA ASP A 111 -5.83 3.87 18.59
C ASP A 111 -4.36 4.32 18.54
N LYS A 112 -3.77 4.59 19.70
CA LYS A 112 -2.34 4.89 19.80
C LYS A 112 -1.51 3.61 19.66
N LYS A 113 -1.47 3.06 18.45
CA LYS A 113 -0.78 1.82 18.07
C LYS A 113 -0.26 1.94 16.64
N PHE A 114 0.88 1.32 16.38
CA PHE A 114 1.29 1.01 15.01
C PHE A 114 0.51 -0.20 14.48
N ILE A 115 0.29 -0.25 13.17
CA ILE A 115 -0.22 -1.45 12.53
C ILE A 115 0.94 -2.19 11.87
N GLY A 116 1.00 -3.50 12.11
CA GLY A 116 2.05 -4.38 11.63
C GLY A 116 1.55 -5.76 11.22
N ALA A 117 2.46 -6.63 10.84
CA ALA A 117 2.16 -8.01 10.47
C ALA A 117 1.81 -8.91 11.68
N SER A 118 2.14 -8.48 12.90
CA SER A 118 1.86 -9.20 14.15
C SER A 118 1.58 -8.23 15.29
N SER A 119 0.89 -8.73 16.34
CA SER A 119 0.59 -7.95 17.53
C SER A 119 1.68 -8.16 18.58
N TYR A 120 2.39 -7.10 18.98
CA TYR A 120 3.37 -7.08 20.08
C TYR A 120 3.61 -5.64 20.52
N GLU A 121 3.87 -5.43 21.81
CA GLU A 121 4.14 -4.10 22.39
C GLU A 121 3.17 -3.02 21.90
N ASN A 122 3.67 -2.11 21.06
CA ASN A 122 2.90 -1.00 20.48
C ASN A 122 2.34 -1.31 19.09
N TYR A 123 2.50 -2.53 18.58
CA TYR A 123 1.98 -2.97 17.29
C TYR A 123 0.70 -3.79 17.45
N LEU A 124 -0.22 -3.61 16.51
CA LEU A 124 -1.41 -4.44 16.33
C LEU A 124 -1.38 -5.09 14.93
N ASN A 125 -1.71 -6.37 14.88
CA ASN A 125 -1.97 -7.02 13.60
C ASN A 125 -3.23 -6.44 12.95
N LEU A 126 -3.17 -6.16 11.64
CA LEU A 126 -4.29 -5.55 10.92
C LEU A 126 -5.56 -6.41 10.97
N ASN A 127 -5.46 -7.77 10.90
CA ASN A 127 -6.64 -8.63 11.03
C ASN A 127 -7.31 -8.48 12.40
N ASP A 128 -6.51 -8.54 13.48
CA ASP A 128 -7.01 -8.46 14.86
C ASP A 128 -7.65 -7.08 15.11
N TRP A 129 -7.04 -6.02 14.59
CA TRP A 129 -7.56 -4.67 14.71
C TRP A 129 -8.92 -4.50 14.05
N ILE A 130 -9.05 -5.01 12.81
CA ILE A 130 -10.32 -4.97 12.06
C ILE A 130 -11.40 -5.78 12.79
N GLU A 131 -11.08 -7.01 13.24
CA GLU A 131 -12.03 -7.86 13.95
C GLU A 131 -12.52 -7.20 15.24
N LYS A 132 -11.60 -6.62 16.03
CA LYS A 132 -11.91 -5.88 17.24
C LYS A 132 -12.82 -4.67 16.99
N LYS A 133 -12.53 -3.87 15.96
CA LYS A 133 -13.32 -2.65 15.65
C LYS A 133 -14.70 -2.95 15.09
N LEU A 134 -14.85 -4.06 14.38
CA LEU A 134 -16.13 -4.47 13.82
C LEU A 134 -17.03 -5.20 14.86
N ASP A 135 -16.45 -5.73 15.95
CA ASP A 135 -17.17 -6.39 17.07
C ASP A 135 -18.27 -7.38 16.60
N GLY A 136 -17.91 -8.25 15.66
CA GLY A 136 -18.84 -9.24 15.10
C GLY A 136 -19.77 -8.71 14.00
N GLU A 137 -19.73 -7.41 13.67
CA GLU A 137 -20.50 -6.87 12.56
C GLU A 137 -20.03 -7.48 11.23
N SER A 138 -20.96 -8.09 10.49
CA SER A 138 -20.70 -8.59 9.15
C SER A 138 -20.75 -7.44 8.15
N ASN A 139 -19.60 -6.87 7.83
CA ASN A 139 -19.48 -5.87 6.75
C ASN A 139 -18.43 -6.32 5.74
N ASN A 140 -18.82 -6.39 4.48
CA ASN A 140 -17.99 -6.84 3.37
C ASN A 140 -17.61 -5.71 2.41
N ASP A 141 -17.84 -4.44 2.82
CA ASP A 141 -17.54 -3.25 2.03
C ASP A 141 -16.82 -2.22 2.90
N LEU A 142 -15.57 -2.56 3.21
CA LEU A 142 -14.67 -1.70 3.96
C LEU A 142 -13.77 -0.90 3.02
N MET A 143 -13.20 0.17 3.54
CA MET A 143 -12.13 0.92 2.91
C MET A 143 -10.84 0.78 3.74
N LEU A 144 -9.71 0.67 3.08
CA LEU A 144 -8.37 0.76 3.68
C LEU A 144 -7.65 1.94 3.04
N GLN A 145 -7.11 2.82 3.83
CA GLN A 145 -6.03 3.73 3.47
C GLN A 145 -4.86 3.37 4.36
N MET A 146 -3.68 3.15 3.82
CA MET A 146 -2.51 2.70 4.59
C MET A 146 -1.25 3.42 4.13
N ASP A 147 -0.58 4.04 5.08
CA ASP A 147 0.68 4.75 4.93
C ASP A 147 1.49 4.56 6.22
N ILE A 148 2.30 3.50 6.28
CA ILE A 148 2.96 3.00 7.51
C ILE A 148 4.49 2.89 7.37
N GLU A 149 5.06 3.74 6.51
CA GLU A 149 6.50 4.02 6.44
C GLU A 149 7.41 2.80 6.14
N GLY A 150 6.88 1.80 5.39
CA GLY A 150 7.67 0.67 4.88
C GLY A 150 7.19 -0.73 5.29
N ASP A 151 6.25 -0.84 6.23
CA ASP A 151 5.70 -2.12 6.70
C ASP A 151 4.54 -2.65 5.81
N GLU A 152 4.14 -1.93 4.75
CA GLU A 152 2.98 -2.23 3.89
C GLU A 152 3.03 -3.65 3.32
N TYR A 153 4.21 -4.06 2.83
CA TYR A 153 4.38 -5.39 2.20
C TYR A 153 4.16 -6.52 3.19
N GLU A 154 4.69 -6.38 4.41
CA GLU A 154 4.54 -7.39 5.45
C GLU A 154 3.11 -7.45 5.94
N VAL A 155 2.46 -6.31 6.15
CA VAL A 155 1.07 -6.21 6.56
C VAL A 155 0.17 -6.87 5.51
N ILE A 156 0.31 -6.54 4.23
CA ILE A 156 -0.48 -7.16 3.15
C ILE A 156 -0.19 -8.67 3.06
N ASN A 157 1.06 -9.09 3.19
CA ASN A 157 1.41 -10.51 3.15
C ASN A 157 0.81 -11.31 4.33
N SER A 158 0.66 -10.70 5.51
CA SER A 158 0.08 -11.29 6.72
C SER A 158 -1.47 -11.30 6.73
N LEU A 159 -2.11 -10.39 5.99
CA LEU A 159 -3.57 -10.33 5.88
C LEU A 159 -4.12 -11.68 5.42
N ASN A 160 -5.12 -12.20 6.10
CA ASN A 160 -5.82 -13.39 5.61
C ASN A 160 -6.78 -13.03 4.45
N ASP A 161 -7.05 -14.01 3.60
CA ASP A 161 -7.89 -13.81 2.40
C ASP A 161 -9.33 -13.41 2.76
N LYS A 162 -9.83 -13.83 3.92
CA LYS A 162 -11.18 -13.48 4.40
C LYS A 162 -11.26 -11.99 4.73
N THR A 163 -10.26 -11.46 5.43
CA THR A 163 -10.19 -10.03 5.76
C THR A 163 -9.94 -9.19 4.50
N LEU A 164 -9.01 -9.60 3.64
CA LEU A 164 -8.72 -8.87 2.40
C LEU A 164 -9.97 -8.73 1.51
N LYS A 165 -10.82 -9.76 1.42
CA LYS A 165 -12.09 -9.73 0.66
C LYS A 165 -13.13 -8.77 1.22
N LYS A 166 -13.04 -8.35 2.48
CA LYS A 166 -13.96 -7.37 3.06
C LYS A 166 -13.73 -5.96 2.51
N PHE A 167 -12.54 -5.65 2.02
CA PHE A 167 -12.27 -4.33 1.46
C PHE A 167 -12.88 -4.21 0.05
N ARG A 168 -13.51 -3.07 -0.21
CA ARG A 168 -13.97 -2.66 -1.54
C ARG A 168 -12.93 -1.77 -2.20
N ILE A 169 -12.41 -0.80 -1.46
CA ILE A 169 -11.39 0.15 -1.89
C ILE A 169 -10.18 0.02 -1.01
N ILE A 170 -9.00 -0.03 -1.62
CA ILE A 170 -7.72 -0.04 -0.93
C ILE A 170 -6.86 1.08 -1.52
N LEU A 171 -6.34 1.94 -0.66
CA LEU A 171 -5.34 2.97 -0.96
C LEU A 171 -4.10 2.66 -0.15
N ILE A 172 -2.96 2.58 -0.79
CA ILE A 172 -1.70 2.32 -0.10
C ILE A 172 -0.61 3.20 -0.67
N GLU A 173 0.09 3.89 0.19
CA GLU A 173 1.37 4.49 -0.12
C GLU A 173 2.47 3.45 0.12
N PHE A 174 3.05 2.93 -0.96
CA PHE A 174 4.11 1.92 -0.89
C PHE A 174 5.47 2.58 -0.84
N HIS A 175 6.16 2.38 0.26
CA HIS A 175 7.53 2.84 0.48
C HIS A 175 8.57 1.89 -0.10
N GLN A 176 9.76 2.41 -0.38
CA GLN A 176 10.93 1.63 -0.79
C GLN A 176 10.70 0.75 -2.04
N LEU A 177 9.79 1.16 -2.94
CA LEU A 177 9.44 0.37 -4.13
C LEU A 177 10.64 0.14 -5.07
N HIS A 178 11.69 0.98 -5.01
CA HIS A 178 12.95 0.78 -5.72
C HIS A 178 13.65 -0.55 -5.37
N TYR A 179 13.30 -1.17 -4.24
CA TYR A 179 13.76 -2.52 -3.91
C TYR A 179 13.22 -3.61 -4.84
N LEU A 180 12.38 -3.28 -5.81
CA LEU A 180 12.13 -4.17 -6.95
C LEU A 180 13.41 -4.56 -7.69
N PHE A 181 14.46 -3.72 -7.66
CA PHE A 181 15.76 -4.06 -8.21
C PHE A 181 16.55 -5.08 -7.36
N ASP A 182 16.20 -5.27 -6.09
CA ASP A 182 16.79 -6.28 -5.20
C ASP A 182 16.03 -7.60 -5.29
N ASN A 183 16.72 -8.70 -5.66
CA ASN A 183 16.05 -9.99 -5.92
C ASN A 183 15.44 -10.66 -4.68
N PHE A 184 15.87 -10.30 -3.48
CA PHE A 184 15.25 -10.79 -2.25
C PHE A 184 13.98 -10.01 -1.94
N MET A 185 14.08 -8.68 -1.92
CA MET A 185 12.94 -7.80 -1.65
C MET A 185 11.87 -7.88 -2.75
N PHE A 186 12.27 -8.05 -4.01
CA PHE A 186 11.35 -8.29 -5.12
C PHE A 186 10.32 -9.38 -4.79
N LYS A 187 10.75 -10.48 -4.16
CA LYS A 187 9.84 -11.60 -3.85
C LYS A 187 8.76 -11.20 -2.83
N GLN A 188 9.11 -10.35 -1.86
CA GLN A 188 8.18 -9.88 -0.84
C GLN A 188 7.17 -8.88 -1.44
N ILE A 189 7.68 -7.95 -2.24
CA ILE A 189 6.88 -6.95 -2.95
C ILE A 189 5.94 -7.65 -3.94
N ASP A 190 6.45 -8.49 -4.82
CA ASP A 190 5.68 -9.23 -5.84
C ASP A 190 4.58 -10.10 -5.20
N LYS A 191 4.87 -10.73 -4.05
CA LYS A 191 3.89 -11.53 -3.30
C LYS A 191 2.73 -10.66 -2.79
N ALA A 192 3.04 -9.50 -2.19
CA ALA A 192 2.02 -8.59 -1.67
C ALA A 192 1.12 -8.06 -2.80
N PHE A 193 1.73 -7.59 -3.88
CA PHE A 193 0.97 -7.10 -5.03
C PHE A 193 0.14 -8.19 -5.72
N LYS A 194 0.69 -9.39 -5.93
CA LYS A 194 -0.08 -10.53 -6.49
C LYS A 194 -1.29 -10.89 -5.65
N LYS A 195 -1.16 -10.78 -4.32
CA LYS A 195 -2.27 -11.02 -3.40
C LYS A 195 -3.38 -9.99 -3.57
N ILE A 196 -3.05 -8.70 -3.67
CA ILE A 196 -4.02 -7.64 -3.95
C ILE A 196 -4.61 -7.84 -5.35
N MET A 197 -3.77 -7.95 -6.38
CA MET A 197 -4.19 -8.02 -7.78
C MET A 197 -5.04 -9.24 -8.12
N LYS A 198 -5.02 -10.29 -7.28
CA LYS A 198 -5.94 -11.44 -7.39
C LYS A 198 -7.41 -11.02 -7.23
N LEU A 199 -7.68 -10.07 -6.34
CA LEU A 199 -9.03 -9.66 -5.94
C LEU A 199 -9.41 -8.25 -6.42
N PHE A 200 -8.43 -7.41 -6.76
CA PHE A 200 -8.63 -6.00 -7.07
C PHE A 200 -8.08 -5.65 -8.45
N HIS A 201 -8.65 -4.61 -9.04
CA HIS A 201 -8.05 -3.84 -10.13
C HIS A 201 -7.23 -2.71 -9.54
N CYS A 202 -6.03 -2.46 -10.05
CA CYS A 202 -5.38 -1.18 -9.84
C CYS A 202 -6.11 -0.13 -10.67
N THR A 203 -6.51 0.98 -10.06
CA THR A 203 -7.27 2.06 -10.73
C THR A 203 -6.45 3.32 -10.93
N HIS A 204 -5.45 3.53 -10.08
CA HIS A 204 -4.57 4.70 -10.14
C HIS A 204 -3.21 4.41 -9.53
N ILE A 205 -2.18 5.09 -10.05
CA ILE A 205 -0.83 5.13 -9.49
C ILE A 205 -0.39 6.59 -9.54
N HIS A 206 0.09 7.10 -8.42
CA HIS A 206 0.60 8.46 -8.31
C HIS A 206 1.99 8.46 -7.65
N PRO A 207 3.02 9.08 -8.24
CA PRO A 207 4.29 9.29 -7.56
C PRO A 207 4.13 10.38 -6.51
N ASN A 208 4.61 10.12 -5.29
CA ASN A 208 4.66 11.15 -4.26
C ASN A 208 5.70 12.22 -4.66
N ASN A 209 5.28 13.49 -4.63
CA ASN A 209 6.13 14.62 -5.04
C ASN A 209 7.23 14.99 -4.02
N SER A 210 7.24 14.33 -2.85
CA SER A 210 8.22 14.57 -1.78
C SER A 210 9.55 13.84 -1.98
N VAL A 211 9.71 13.10 -3.08
CA VAL A 211 10.88 12.25 -3.30
C VAL A 211 11.91 12.95 -4.20
N ASP A 212 13.07 13.22 -3.65
CA ASP A 212 14.18 13.93 -4.35
C ASP A 212 15.04 13.03 -5.26
N PHE A 213 14.78 11.71 -5.29
CA PHE A 213 15.58 10.78 -6.07
C PHE A 213 14.74 9.65 -6.69
N ILE A 214 15.22 9.19 -7.83
CA ILE A 214 14.63 8.05 -8.55
C ILE A 214 15.72 7.00 -8.80
N PHE A 215 15.33 5.75 -8.83
CA PHE A 215 16.21 4.65 -9.21
C PHE A 215 15.97 4.26 -10.65
N GLU A 216 17.06 4.18 -11.42
CA GLU A 216 17.01 3.78 -12.83
C GLU A 216 17.96 2.62 -13.11
N ASP A 217 17.49 1.63 -13.84
CA ASP A 217 18.29 0.60 -14.45
C ASP A 217 17.70 0.13 -15.77
N LYS A 218 18.52 0.09 -16.83
CA LYS A 218 18.11 -0.37 -18.16
C LYS A 218 16.84 0.32 -18.67
N ASN A 219 16.74 1.63 -18.51
CA ASN A 219 15.59 2.46 -18.85
C ASN A 219 14.31 2.13 -18.05
N ILE A 220 14.42 1.40 -16.96
CA ILE A 220 13.32 1.22 -16.00
C ILE A 220 13.53 2.20 -14.87
N ILE A 221 12.57 3.11 -14.69
CA ILE A 221 12.58 4.10 -13.62
C ILE A 221 11.56 3.67 -12.57
N ILE A 222 12.00 3.58 -11.31
CA ILE A 222 11.14 3.24 -10.18
C ILE A 222 11.31 4.28 -9.09
N PRO A 223 10.32 5.14 -8.87
CA PRO A 223 10.28 6.01 -7.69
C PRO A 223 10.25 5.16 -6.42
N PRO A 224 10.92 5.58 -5.34
CA PRO A 224 10.91 4.83 -4.09
C PRO A 224 9.56 4.87 -3.37
N LEU A 225 8.70 5.83 -3.70
CA LEU A 225 7.42 6.09 -3.05
C LEU A 225 6.32 6.28 -4.09
N LEU A 226 5.31 5.44 -4.04
CA LEU A 226 4.16 5.49 -4.94
C LEU A 226 2.85 5.20 -4.20
N GLU A 227 1.85 6.03 -4.43
CA GLU A 227 0.48 5.80 -4.02
C GLU A 227 -0.23 4.91 -5.04
N PHE A 228 -0.91 3.88 -4.55
CA PHE A 228 -1.73 2.98 -5.36
C PHE A 228 -3.16 2.99 -4.88
N SER A 229 -4.10 3.02 -5.85
CA SER A 229 -5.52 2.88 -5.59
C SER A 229 -6.04 1.61 -6.24
N PHE A 230 -6.82 0.86 -5.47
CA PHE A 230 -7.38 -0.41 -5.92
C PHE A 230 -8.88 -0.46 -5.67
N LEU A 231 -9.61 -1.10 -6.59
CA LEU A 231 -11.03 -1.38 -6.50
C LEU A 231 -11.28 -2.88 -6.63
N ARG A 232 -12.11 -3.46 -5.75
CA ARG A 232 -12.44 -4.89 -5.80
C ARG A 232 -13.14 -5.24 -7.13
N LYS A 233 -12.75 -6.38 -7.72
CA LYS A 233 -13.11 -6.77 -9.10
C LYS A 233 -14.59 -6.98 -9.35
N ASP A 234 -15.40 -7.16 -8.30
CA ASP A 234 -16.84 -7.27 -8.42
C ASP A 234 -17.57 -5.92 -8.51
N ARG A 235 -16.81 -4.79 -8.53
CA ARG A 235 -17.37 -3.44 -8.47
C ARG A 235 -17.29 -2.64 -9.75
N GLY A 236 -16.31 -2.86 -10.58
CA GLY A 236 -16.13 -2.11 -11.83
C GLY A 236 -15.87 -3.02 -13.02
N ASN A 237 -16.34 -2.63 -14.19
CA ASN A 237 -16.08 -3.34 -15.42
C ASN A 237 -14.93 -2.67 -16.18
N ILE A 238 -14.06 -3.48 -16.79
CA ILE A 238 -13.02 -2.97 -17.66
C ILE A 238 -13.69 -2.44 -18.94
N ILE A 239 -13.43 -1.17 -19.25
CA ILE A 239 -13.86 -0.56 -20.51
C ILE A 239 -12.76 -0.69 -21.57
N ASP A 240 -13.13 -1.18 -22.75
CA ASP A 240 -12.21 -1.22 -23.88
C ASP A 240 -12.10 0.19 -24.47
N LYS A 241 -10.94 0.84 -24.30
CA LYS A 241 -10.70 2.19 -24.85
C LYS A 241 -10.62 2.23 -26.40
N ASN A 242 -10.68 1.07 -27.04
CA ASN A 242 -10.65 1.00 -28.52
C ASN A 242 -12.06 1.12 -29.16
N LEU A 243 -13.11 1.39 -28.37
CA LEU A 243 -14.49 1.51 -28.86
C LEU A 243 -15.05 2.95 -28.77
N SER A 244 -14.20 3.96 -28.54
CA SER A 244 -14.61 5.38 -28.54
C SER A 244 -13.83 6.19 -29.55
#